data_08e76406ef47fc94986e109bf933ca30
#
_entry.id   08e76406ef47fc94986e109bf933ca30
#
_cell.length_a   1.000
_cell.length_b   1.000
_cell.length_c   1.000
_cell.angle_alpha   90.00
_cell.angle_beta   90.00
_cell.angle_gamma   90.00
#
_symmetry.space_group_name_H-M   'P 1'
#
loop_
_entity.id
_entity.type
_entity.pdbx_description
1 polymer ?
#
loop_
_entity_poly.entity_id
_entity_poly.type
_entity_poly.pdbx_seq_one_letter_code
_entity_poly.pdbx_strand_id
1 'polypeptide(L)'
;MMIIPKASFAIAAVAVLFFSMNGISYQQPPFFDIEEGTQCIDYEAAENTITIDCDHAYFGDVIRTINYQSVLEKLEEDGEYLLKANLRVANGATFEINSNEDDNLQYLKIAGENGIIVHGRILINGVKITSWDASSNDVVQQDSDGSVSRGYIQFDASKGSEIINSEFAYLGYNEHGRRGFDLHGEEASRFGYGPSSDMVIRDSKFHHMWRAFYSTGAYNITIDGNEFHHNLNYAVDPHSGTHDMNITNNWVHHNPIGIICSLNCSNILMEGNNVENNIRAGIFFSRNMSDSIARNNQIYNATSGIIVSESSNNLIYDNTIEAATSEGILLFNPSEQDDGLAEDNLVYNNTILSSATGINATRSHDNILENILFSNITSSEYLLNRNSSIIIVDRDFDNVSIAEGGPATDNLVEIVDSGTIEVTEINDQGIPERNFYNTDNEPYRKRLSNGDNIIANS
;
A
#
# COMPACT_ATOMS: atom_id res chain seq x y z
N MET A 1 -15.26 68.72 5.13
CA MET A 1 -14.93 69.48 3.91
C MET A 1 -13.42 69.66 3.92
N MET A 2 -12.72 68.78 3.26
CA MET A 2 -11.26 68.83 3.18
C MET A 2 -10.84 68.27 1.83
N ILE A 3 -10.21 69.10 1.04
CA ILE A 3 -9.92 68.94 -0.37
C ILE A 3 -8.63 68.16 -0.58
N ILE A 4 -8.65 67.15 -1.43
CA ILE A 4 -7.47 66.34 -1.81
C ILE A 4 -6.92 66.96 -3.12
N PRO A 5 -5.62 67.29 -3.22
CA PRO A 5 -5.04 67.73 -4.49
C PRO A 5 -4.59 66.57 -5.36
N LYS A 6 -4.84 66.72 -6.67
CA LYS A 6 -4.35 65.83 -7.72
C LYS A 6 -2.86 65.98 -7.95
N ALA A 7 -2.11 64.87 -7.91
CA ALA A 7 -0.72 64.84 -8.34
C ALA A 7 -0.61 64.49 -9.85
N SER A 8 0.06 65.39 -10.57
CA SER A 8 0.39 65.18 -11.99
C SER A 8 1.66 64.36 -12.13
N PHE A 9 1.61 63.33 -12.99
CA PHE A 9 2.81 62.58 -13.33
C PHE A 9 3.53 63.29 -14.49
N ALA A 10 4.77 63.65 -14.28
CA ALA A 10 5.69 64.14 -15.29
C ALA A 10 6.39 62.95 -15.95
N ILE A 11 6.32 62.85 -17.28
CA ILE A 11 7.03 61.87 -18.08
C ILE A 11 8.47 62.42 -18.26
N ALA A 12 9.46 61.71 -17.72
CA ALA A 12 10.86 61.96 -18.00
C ALA A 12 11.28 61.10 -19.21
N ALA A 13 11.64 61.78 -20.30
CA ALA A 13 12.25 61.11 -21.45
C ALA A 13 13.73 60.81 -21.15
N VAL A 14 14.11 59.55 -21.14
CA VAL A 14 15.50 59.11 -21.06
C VAL A 14 16.03 58.91 -22.48
N ALA A 15 17.02 59.74 -22.85
CA ALA A 15 17.74 59.58 -24.13
C ALA A 15 18.68 58.38 -24.03
N VAL A 16 18.50 57.41 -24.93
CA VAL A 16 19.39 56.26 -25.09
C VAL A 16 20.49 56.62 -26.09
N LEU A 17 21.72 56.66 -25.60
CA LEU A 17 22.93 56.77 -26.42
C LEU A 17 23.23 55.40 -27.06
N PHE A 18 23.18 55.37 -28.39
CA PHE A 18 23.62 54.21 -29.18
C PHE A 18 25.17 54.12 -29.15
N PHE A 19 25.69 53.07 -28.52
CA PHE A 19 27.00 52.55 -28.84
C PHE A 19 26.87 51.37 -29.80
N SER A 20 27.40 51.52 -30.97
CA SER A 20 27.54 50.45 -31.95
C SER A 20 28.69 49.56 -31.51
N MET A 21 28.40 48.32 -31.08
CA MET A 21 29.32 47.22 -31.07
C MET A 21 28.85 46.11 -32.03
N ASN A 22 29.81 45.70 -32.81
CA ASN A 22 29.71 44.73 -33.92
C ASN A 22 29.18 43.36 -33.47
N GLY A 23 28.18 42.90 -34.16
CA GLY A 23 28.09 41.53 -34.68
C GLY A 23 28.00 40.38 -33.70
N ILE A 24 26.89 40.25 -32.97
CA ILE A 24 26.36 38.92 -32.60
C ILE A 24 24.88 38.99 -32.97
N SER A 25 24.52 38.33 -34.06
CA SER A 25 23.12 38.13 -34.39
C SER A 25 22.53 37.09 -33.42
N TYR A 26 21.75 37.53 -32.47
CA TYR A 26 20.81 36.65 -31.78
C TYR A 26 19.79 36.22 -32.83
N GLN A 27 19.92 34.99 -33.33
CA GLN A 27 18.81 34.33 -33.97
C GLN A 27 17.78 34.05 -32.87
N GLN A 28 16.64 34.70 -32.90
CA GLN A 28 15.46 34.24 -32.21
C GLN A 28 15.22 32.79 -32.66
N PRO A 29 14.95 31.84 -31.71
CA PRO A 29 14.52 30.52 -32.13
C PRO A 29 13.29 30.66 -33.03
N PRO A 30 13.14 29.83 -34.08
CA PRO A 30 12.01 29.91 -34.97
C PRO A 30 10.71 29.77 -34.19
N PHE A 31 9.82 30.71 -34.35
CA PHE A 31 8.39 30.54 -34.01
C PHE A 31 7.90 29.37 -34.85
N PHE A 32 7.72 28.22 -34.26
CA PHE A 32 6.98 27.14 -34.92
C PHE A 32 5.50 27.47 -34.78
N ASP A 33 4.79 27.50 -35.92
CA ASP A 33 3.35 27.47 -35.94
C ASP A 33 2.90 26.20 -35.22
N ILE A 34 2.33 26.36 -34.03
CA ILE A 34 1.68 25.27 -33.28
C ILE A 34 0.40 24.97 -34.06
N GLU A 35 0.29 23.79 -34.65
CA GLU A 35 -0.98 23.30 -35.17
C GLU A 35 -2.06 23.43 -34.08
N GLU A 36 -3.25 23.91 -34.45
CA GLU A 36 -4.42 24.13 -33.60
C GLU A 36 -4.90 22.78 -32.99
N GLY A 37 -4.21 22.22 -31.99
CA GLY A 37 -4.63 20.93 -31.41
C GLY A 37 -4.14 20.66 -29.98
N THR A 38 -3.16 21.39 -29.49
CA THR A 38 -2.46 21.00 -28.24
C THR A 38 -2.27 22.15 -27.23
N GLN A 39 -3.20 23.10 -27.19
CA GLN A 39 -3.17 24.19 -26.18
C GLN A 39 -3.29 23.67 -24.71
N CYS A 40 -3.54 22.37 -24.49
CA CYS A 40 -3.72 21.76 -23.19
C CYS A 40 -2.50 20.95 -22.71
N ILE A 41 -1.39 20.94 -23.48
CA ILE A 41 -0.11 20.36 -23.06
C ILE A 41 0.94 21.45 -23.11
N ASP A 42 1.56 21.79 -22.00
CA ASP A 42 2.55 22.84 -21.88
C ASP A 42 3.77 22.40 -21.07
N TYR A 43 4.93 22.99 -21.37
CA TYR A 43 6.15 22.77 -20.61
C TYR A 43 6.61 24.06 -19.94
N GLU A 44 6.60 24.08 -18.63
CA GLU A 44 7.11 25.18 -17.81
C GLU A 44 8.57 24.93 -17.44
N ALA A 45 9.47 25.62 -18.11
CA ALA A 45 10.92 25.44 -17.92
C ALA A 45 11.40 25.85 -16.50
N ALA A 46 10.73 26.78 -15.84
CA ALA A 46 11.08 27.24 -14.48
C ALA A 46 10.83 26.16 -13.42
N GLU A 47 9.80 25.33 -13.63
CA GLU A 47 9.43 24.22 -12.74
C GLU A 47 9.92 22.87 -13.26
N ASN A 48 10.51 22.82 -14.45
CA ASN A 48 10.86 21.60 -15.16
C ASN A 48 9.68 20.62 -15.23
N THR A 49 8.50 21.09 -15.62
CA THR A 49 7.25 20.33 -15.55
C THR A 49 6.47 20.41 -16.85
N ILE A 50 6.12 19.25 -17.40
CA ILE A 50 5.11 19.10 -18.46
C ILE A 50 3.74 19.02 -17.78
N THR A 51 2.82 19.91 -18.12
CA THR A 51 1.45 19.89 -17.60
C THR A 51 0.49 19.44 -18.70
N ILE A 52 -0.38 18.49 -18.37
CA ILE A 52 -1.46 17.97 -19.21
C ILE A 52 -2.77 18.39 -18.57
N ASP A 53 -3.50 19.28 -19.26
CA ASP A 53 -4.80 19.84 -18.85
C ASP A 53 -5.86 19.61 -19.94
N CYS A 54 -5.76 18.46 -20.60
CA CYS A 54 -6.68 18.04 -21.66
C CYS A 54 -7.81 17.19 -21.08
N ASP A 55 -9.02 17.31 -21.64
CA ASP A 55 -10.10 16.36 -21.32
C ASP A 55 -9.64 14.91 -21.50
N HIS A 56 -8.85 14.66 -22.58
CA HIS A 56 -8.16 13.40 -22.83
C HIS A 56 -6.91 13.65 -23.68
N ALA A 57 -5.78 13.11 -23.28
CA ALA A 57 -4.52 13.12 -24.02
C ALA A 57 -3.81 11.77 -23.93
N TYR A 58 -3.10 11.42 -24.98
CA TYR A 58 -2.22 10.26 -25.04
C TYR A 58 -0.75 10.66 -24.87
N PHE A 59 0.10 9.72 -24.51
CA PHE A 59 1.55 9.97 -24.44
C PHE A 59 2.11 10.42 -25.81
N GLY A 60 1.55 9.92 -26.91
CA GLY A 60 1.87 10.36 -28.27
C GLY A 60 1.60 11.86 -28.51
N ASP A 61 0.61 12.45 -27.84
CA ASP A 61 0.35 13.90 -27.91
C ASP A 61 1.48 14.68 -27.22
N VAL A 62 1.97 14.17 -26.10
CA VAL A 62 3.13 14.75 -25.40
C VAL A 62 4.37 14.71 -26.29
N ILE A 63 4.64 13.56 -26.95
CA ILE A 63 5.77 13.41 -27.88
C ILE A 63 5.67 14.45 -29.01
N ARG A 64 4.50 14.65 -29.58
CA ARG A 64 4.29 15.60 -30.70
C ARG A 64 4.41 17.04 -30.24
N THR A 65 3.95 17.36 -29.04
CA THR A 65 3.94 18.72 -28.50
C THR A 65 5.26 19.13 -27.91
N ILE A 66 5.88 18.24 -27.11
CA ILE A 66 7.15 18.48 -26.41
C ILE A 66 8.31 18.00 -27.28
N ASN A 67 8.67 18.77 -28.26
CA ASN A 67 9.74 18.45 -29.20
C ASN A 67 11.13 18.93 -28.69
N TYR A 68 11.39 18.76 -27.37
CA TYR A 68 12.68 19.13 -26.76
C TYR A 68 13.34 17.88 -26.18
N GLN A 69 14.41 17.40 -26.82
CA GLN A 69 15.18 16.24 -26.33
C GLN A 69 15.79 16.45 -24.92
N SER A 70 15.90 17.70 -24.48
CA SER A 70 16.32 18.02 -23.11
C SER A 70 15.22 17.77 -22.07
N VAL A 71 13.98 17.55 -22.48
CA VAL A 71 12.79 17.34 -21.64
C VAL A 71 12.24 15.92 -21.78
N LEU A 72 12.03 15.49 -23.04
CA LEU A 72 11.58 14.15 -23.41
C LEU A 72 12.41 13.66 -24.59
N GLU A 73 13.24 12.64 -24.37
CA GLU A 73 14.16 12.09 -25.35
C GLU A 73 13.66 10.74 -25.85
N LYS A 74 13.53 10.59 -27.17
CA LYS A 74 13.40 9.27 -27.79
C LYS A 74 14.76 8.61 -27.83
N LEU A 75 14.86 7.40 -27.27
CA LEU A 75 16.12 6.64 -27.23
C LEU A 75 16.34 5.85 -28.53
N GLU A 76 17.54 5.22 -28.65
CA GLU A 76 17.91 4.44 -29.84
C GLU A 76 17.04 3.20 -30.03
N GLU A 77 16.64 2.55 -28.92
CA GLU A 77 15.73 1.41 -28.97
C GLU A 77 14.30 1.89 -29.28
N ASP A 78 13.63 1.20 -30.18
CA ASP A 78 12.26 1.58 -30.57
C ASP A 78 11.29 1.40 -29.42
N GLY A 79 10.42 2.39 -29.22
CA GLY A 79 9.47 2.42 -28.11
C GLY A 79 10.04 2.83 -26.77
N GLU A 80 11.30 3.28 -26.68
CA GLU A 80 11.92 3.75 -25.44
C GLU A 80 12.04 5.27 -25.37
N TYR A 81 11.62 5.83 -24.25
CA TYR A 81 11.68 7.27 -23.98
C TYR A 81 12.28 7.57 -22.60
N LEU A 82 13.07 8.66 -22.52
CA LEU A 82 13.61 9.20 -21.29
C LEU A 82 12.94 10.52 -20.93
N LEU A 83 12.13 10.52 -19.90
CA LEU A 83 11.49 11.69 -19.31
C LEU A 83 12.48 12.39 -18.37
N LYS A 84 12.86 13.63 -18.69
CA LYS A 84 13.83 14.45 -17.93
C LYS A 84 13.16 15.61 -17.18
N ALA A 85 11.85 15.62 -17.13
CA ALA A 85 11.00 16.60 -16.45
C ALA A 85 9.94 15.88 -15.60
N ASN A 86 9.30 16.60 -14.70
CA ASN A 86 8.05 16.13 -14.10
C ASN A 86 6.95 16.11 -15.17
N LEU A 87 6.00 15.19 -15.01
CA LEU A 87 4.79 15.13 -15.79
C LEU A 87 3.60 15.28 -14.84
N ARG A 88 2.82 16.35 -15.00
CA ARG A 88 1.67 16.65 -14.17
C ARG A 88 0.37 16.47 -14.95
N VAL A 89 -0.51 15.61 -14.47
CA VAL A 89 -1.89 15.50 -14.98
C VAL A 89 -2.78 16.40 -14.14
N ALA A 90 -3.32 17.45 -14.72
CA ALA A 90 -4.12 18.45 -14.03
C ALA A 90 -5.46 17.88 -13.53
N ASN A 91 -6.07 18.54 -12.56
CA ASN A 91 -7.38 18.14 -12.06
C ASN A 91 -8.44 18.24 -13.18
N GLY A 92 -9.21 17.17 -13.37
CA GLY A 92 -10.19 17.02 -14.45
C GLY A 92 -9.64 16.48 -15.76
N ALA A 93 -8.33 16.49 -15.96
CA ALA A 93 -7.68 15.91 -17.14
C ALA A 93 -7.65 14.37 -17.07
N THR A 94 -7.65 13.73 -18.24
CA THR A 94 -7.35 12.30 -18.41
C THR A 94 -6.11 12.14 -19.28
N PHE A 95 -5.14 11.39 -18.77
CA PHE A 95 -3.92 11.07 -19.49
C PHE A 95 -3.76 9.57 -19.68
N GLU A 96 -3.49 9.14 -20.89
CA GLU A 96 -3.32 7.74 -21.24
C GLU A 96 -1.89 7.44 -21.70
N ILE A 97 -1.29 6.41 -21.11
CA ILE A 97 -0.01 5.81 -21.48
C ILE A 97 -0.30 4.37 -21.89
N ASN A 98 -0.34 4.10 -23.19
CA ASN A 98 -0.79 2.82 -23.71
C ASN A 98 0.13 2.34 -24.84
N SER A 99 0.77 1.18 -24.63
CA SER A 99 1.70 0.60 -25.61
C SER A 99 1.12 0.34 -27.01
N ASN A 100 -0.21 0.22 -27.12
CA ASN A 100 -0.87 -0.05 -28.39
C ASN A 100 -1.27 1.22 -29.15
N GLU A 101 -1.36 2.37 -28.46
CA GLU A 101 -1.85 3.63 -28.99
C GLU A 101 -0.75 4.71 -29.15
N ASP A 102 0.34 4.58 -28.39
CA ASP A 102 1.39 5.59 -28.23
C ASP A 102 2.68 5.25 -28.96
N ASP A 103 2.72 5.39 -30.30
CA ASP A 103 3.93 5.22 -31.12
C ASP A 103 4.81 4.00 -30.70
N ASN A 104 4.18 2.89 -30.34
CA ASN A 104 4.79 1.68 -29.77
C ASN A 104 5.55 1.92 -28.47
N LEU A 105 5.12 2.84 -27.59
CA LEU A 105 5.76 3.04 -26.28
C LEU A 105 5.80 1.74 -25.51
N GLN A 106 7.01 1.22 -25.27
CA GLN A 106 7.26 0.00 -24.52
C GLN A 106 7.88 0.32 -23.16
N TYR A 107 8.71 1.35 -23.10
CA TYR A 107 9.50 1.65 -21.92
C TYR A 107 9.65 3.17 -21.70
N LEU A 108 9.09 3.65 -20.60
CA LEU A 108 9.27 5.02 -20.13
C LEU A 108 10.29 5.03 -18.98
N LYS A 109 11.44 5.64 -19.21
CA LYS A 109 12.50 5.85 -18.23
C LYS A 109 12.33 7.24 -17.60
N ILE A 110 12.39 7.36 -16.29
CA ILE A 110 12.26 8.63 -15.56
C ILE A 110 13.64 9.01 -15.03
N ALA A 111 14.19 10.12 -15.50
CA ALA A 111 15.52 10.58 -15.14
C ALA A 111 15.52 11.29 -13.76
N GLY A 112 16.50 10.95 -12.93
CA GLY A 112 16.73 11.61 -11.64
C GLY A 112 15.53 11.49 -10.70
N GLU A 113 15.20 12.59 -10.04
CA GLU A 113 14.12 12.71 -9.06
C GLU A 113 12.80 13.25 -9.66
N ASN A 114 12.64 13.21 -10.97
CA ASN A 114 11.38 13.60 -11.62
C ASN A 114 10.30 12.58 -11.33
N GLY A 115 9.05 13.00 -11.46
CA GLY A 115 7.91 12.14 -11.18
C GLY A 115 6.72 12.37 -12.11
N ILE A 116 5.80 11.39 -12.08
CA ILE A 116 4.46 11.54 -12.66
C ILE A 116 3.53 11.93 -11.51
N ILE A 117 2.95 13.12 -11.56
CA ILE A 117 2.10 13.69 -10.52
C ILE A 117 0.67 13.79 -11.06
N VAL A 118 -0.25 13.06 -10.46
CA VAL A 118 -1.61 12.87 -10.98
C VAL A 118 -2.63 13.53 -10.05
N HIS A 119 -3.18 14.65 -10.49
CA HIS A 119 -4.34 15.28 -9.85
C HIS A 119 -5.65 14.92 -10.57
N GLY A 120 -5.58 14.59 -11.86
CA GLY A 120 -6.68 14.08 -12.66
C GLY A 120 -6.75 12.54 -12.66
N ARG A 121 -6.95 12.00 -13.84
CA ARG A 121 -7.02 10.55 -14.09
C ARG A 121 -5.84 10.12 -14.97
N ILE A 122 -5.20 9.01 -14.64
CA ILE A 122 -4.21 8.38 -15.51
C ILE A 122 -4.62 6.94 -15.84
N LEU A 123 -4.43 6.55 -17.09
CA LEU A 123 -4.64 5.20 -17.59
C LEU A 123 -3.30 4.68 -18.11
N ILE A 124 -2.77 3.61 -17.51
CA ILE A 124 -1.50 3.01 -17.94
C ILE A 124 -1.73 1.56 -18.34
N ASN A 125 -1.36 1.20 -19.56
CA ASN A 125 -1.56 -0.15 -20.06
C ASN A 125 -0.38 -0.62 -20.94
N GLY A 126 0.21 -1.77 -20.54
CA GLY A 126 1.20 -2.48 -21.34
C GLY A 126 2.58 -1.81 -21.40
N VAL A 127 2.94 -0.97 -20.43
CA VAL A 127 4.18 -0.18 -20.45
C VAL A 127 5.06 -0.52 -19.24
N LYS A 128 6.38 -0.55 -19.47
CA LYS A 128 7.37 -0.57 -18.41
C LYS A 128 7.75 0.85 -18.00
N ILE A 129 7.80 1.14 -16.69
CA ILE A 129 8.22 2.44 -16.13
C ILE A 129 9.29 2.21 -15.06
N THR A 130 10.44 2.88 -15.19
CA THR A 130 11.51 2.81 -14.18
C THR A 130 12.15 4.16 -13.93
N SER A 131 12.82 4.29 -12.80
CA SER A 131 13.82 5.31 -12.57
C SER A 131 15.08 5.03 -13.38
N TRP A 132 15.76 6.07 -13.87
CA TRP A 132 16.90 5.95 -14.77
C TRP A 132 18.02 6.95 -14.49
N ASP A 133 19.25 6.47 -14.43
CA ASP A 133 20.43 7.31 -14.42
C ASP A 133 21.06 7.35 -15.83
N ALA A 134 20.90 8.48 -16.50
CA ALA A 134 21.43 8.66 -17.83
C ALA A 134 22.97 8.64 -17.91
N SER A 135 23.67 8.89 -16.80
CA SER A 135 25.13 8.91 -16.76
C SER A 135 25.75 7.51 -16.74
N SER A 136 25.12 6.58 -16.02
CA SER A 136 25.49 5.17 -16.00
C SER A 136 24.77 4.34 -17.07
N ASN A 137 23.74 4.90 -17.69
CA ASN A 137 22.82 4.23 -18.60
C ASN A 137 22.20 2.97 -17.97
N ASP A 138 21.73 3.10 -16.74
CA ASP A 138 21.14 2.00 -15.93
C ASP A 138 20.06 2.52 -15.01
N VAL A 139 19.31 1.61 -14.40
CA VAL A 139 18.32 1.93 -13.37
C VAL A 139 18.99 2.49 -12.12
N VAL A 140 18.32 3.43 -11.43
CA VAL A 140 18.86 3.99 -10.19
C VAL A 140 18.70 2.98 -9.06
N GLN A 141 19.82 2.51 -8.50
CA GLN A 141 19.83 1.66 -7.32
C GLN A 141 19.47 2.45 -6.05
N GLN A 142 18.96 1.78 -5.03
CA GLN A 142 18.56 2.40 -3.77
C GLN A 142 19.40 1.87 -2.62
N ASP A 143 19.66 2.73 -1.64
CA ASP A 143 20.25 2.35 -0.37
C ASP A 143 19.20 1.76 0.58
N SER A 144 19.64 1.04 1.60
CA SER A 144 18.76 0.36 2.55
C SER A 144 17.87 1.28 3.38
N ASP A 145 18.21 2.57 3.49
CA ASP A 145 17.44 3.60 4.19
C ASP A 145 16.51 4.40 3.27
N GLY A 146 16.55 4.14 1.96
CA GLY A 146 15.73 4.82 0.97
C GLY A 146 16.18 6.25 0.66
N SER A 147 17.45 6.61 0.90
CA SER A 147 17.93 7.99 0.79
C SER A 147 18.23 8.45 -0.64
N VAL A 148 18.39 7.52 -1.58
CA VAL A 148 18.69 7.88 -2.98
C VAL A 148 17.43 8.35 -3.70
N SER A 149 17.45 9.59 -4.18
CA SER A 149 16.33 10.13 -4.97
C SER A 149 16.15 9.36 -6.28
N ARG A 150 14.90 8.95 -6.54
CA ARG A 150 14.49 8.18 -7.72
C ARG A 150 13.21 8.73 -8.33
N GLY A 151 12.90 8.33 -9.55
CA GLY A 151 11.60 8.57 -10.15
C GLY A 151 10.47 8.01 -9.28
N TYR A 152 9.29 8.65 -9.33
CA TYR A 152 8.12 8.26 -8.53
C TYR A 152 6.81 8.52 -9.27
N ILE A 153 5.73 7.94 -8.77
CA ILE A 153 4.36 8.23 -9.25
C ILE A 153 3.52 8.59 -8.04
N GLN A 154 3.03 9.82 -8.03
CA GLN A 154 2.23 10.39 -6.95
C GLN A 154 0.80 10.63 -7.42
N PHE A 155 -0.18 10.22 -6.63
CA PHE A 155 -1.59 10.50 -6.85
C PHE A 155 -2.10 11.43 -5.76
N ASP A 156 -2.60 12.59 -6.17
CA ASP A 156 -3.13 13.62 -5.28
C ASP A 156 -4.48 14.10 -5.81
N ALA A 157 -5.54 13.83 -5.08
CA ALA A 157 -6.93 14.04 -5.52
C ALA A 157 -7.33 13.26 -6.79
N SER A 158 -6.56 12.27 -7.20
CA SER A 158 -6.81 11.46 -8.39
C SER A 158 -8.00 10.52 -8.20
N LYS A 159 -8.87 10.43 -9.20
CA LYS A 159 -10.05 9.57 -9.19
C LYS A 159 -10.19 8.75 -10.46
N GLY A 160 -10.45 7.45 -10.28
CA GLY A 160 -10.72 6.55 -11.40
C GLY A 160 -9.50 6.21 -12.25
N SER A 161 -8.29 6.31 -11.73
CA SER A 161 -7.07 5.88 -12.42
C SER A 161 -7.00 4.37 -12.57
N GLU A 162 -6.46 3.90 -13.69
CA GLU A 162 -6.34 2.48 -14.01
C GLU A 162 -4.92 2.13 -14.44
N ILE A 163 -4.35 1.08 -13.83
CA ILE A 163 -3.01 0.56 -14.12
C ILE A 163 -3.15 -0.92 -14.47
N ILE A 164 -2.82 -1.28 -15.70
CA ILE A 164 -3.10 -2.62 -16.22
C ILE A 164 -1.90 -3.14 -17.02
N ASN A 165 -1.60 -4.45 -16.91
CA ASN A 165 -0.59 -5.15 -17.73
C ASN A 165 0.77 -4.44 -17.81
N SER A 166 1.20 -3.77 -16.76
CA SER A 166 2.36 -2.90 -16.79
C SER A 166 3.44 -3.32 -15.78
N GLU A 167 4.67 -2.87 -15.99
CA GLU A 167 5.79 -3.17 -15.10
C GLU A 167 6.35 -1.87 -14.51
N PHE A 168 6.47 -1.83 -13.18
CA PHE A 168 7.02 -0.70 -12.44
C PHE A 168 8.19 -1.17 -11.59
N ALA A 169 9.35 -0.57 -11.79
CA ALA A 169 10.53 -1.00 -11.06
C ALA A 169 11.48 0.15 -10.73
N TYR A 170 12.24 -0.02 -9.65
CA TYR A 170 13.26 0.93 -9.22
C TYR A 170 12.71 2.34 -8.95
N LEU A 171 11.45 2.48 -8.61
CA LEU A 171 10.82 3.75 -8.30
C LEU A 171 10.76 4.00 -6.80
N GLY A 172 10.73 5.28 -6.44
CA GLY A 172 10.46 5.77 -5.10
C GLY A 172 11.66 5.74 -4.15
N TYR A 173 11.55 6.62 -3.15
CA TYR A 173 12.51 6.78 -2.08
C TYR A 173 11.82 7.25 -0.80
N ASN A 174 12.54 7.34 0.31
CA ASN A 174 11.96 7.60 1.63
C ASN A 174 11.63 9.07 1.84
N GLU A 175 10.74 9.61 0.99
CA GLU A 175 10.19 10.95 1.11
C GLU A 175 8.67 10.92 0.92
N HIS A 176 7.96 11.78 1.64
CA HIS A 176 6.51 11.87 1.57
C HIS A 176 6.05 12.25 0.15
N GLY A 177 5.09 11.51 -0.39
CA GLY A 177 4.63 11.67 -1.78
C GLY A 177 5.50 11.01 -2.83
N ARG A 178 6.64 10.41 -2.46
CA ARG A 178 7.64 9.90 -3.41
C ARG A 178 8.07 8.46 -3.13
N ARG A 179 7.22 7.68 -2.42
CA ARG A 179 7.60 6.33 -1.96
C ARG A 179 7.55 5.23 -3.01
N GLY A 180 7.08 5.54 -4.19
CA GLY A 180 6.88 4.62 -5.30
C GLY A 180 5.57 4.92 -6.00
N PHE A 181 4.53 4.08 -5.84
CA PHE A 181 3.14 4.46 -6.03
C PHE A 181 2.63 5.02 -4.70
N ASP A 182 2.45 6.33 -4.63
CA ASP A 182 2.10 7.03 -3.39
C ASP A 182 0.75 7.75 -3.56
N LEU A 183 -0.31 7.18 -2.97
CA LEU A 183 -1.68 7.67 -3.07
C LEU A 183 -2.04 8.48 -1.83
N HIS A 184 -2.50 9.70 -2.04
CA HIS A 184 -2.94 10.58 -0.99
C HIS A 184 -4.46 10.67 -0.91
N GLY A 185 -5.00 10.64 0.30
CA GLY A 185 -6.40 10.77 0.60
C GLY A 185 -6.66 11.84 1.64
N GLU A 186 -7.82 11.77 2.28
CA GLU A 186 -8.28 12.80 3.25
C GLU A 186 -7.30 13.00 4.41
N GLU A 187 -6.72 11.93 4.95
CA GLU A 187 -5.72 11.99 6.03
C GLU A 187 -4.45 12.75 5.63
N ALA A 188 -4.16 12.85 4.34
CA ALA A 188 -3.03 13.60 3.83
C ALA A 188 -3.31 15.10 3.63
N SER A 189 -4.52 15.56 3.86
CA SER A 189 -4.92 16.98 3.70
C SER A 189 -4.05 17.94 4.51
N ARG A 190 -3.51 17.50 5.67
CA ARG A 190 -2.54 18.24 6.48
C ARG A 190 -1.25 18.61 5.73
N PHE A 191 -0.95 17.93 4.64
CA PHE A 191 0.18 18.20 3.75
C PHE A 191 -0.24 18.91 2.46
N GLY A 192 -1.51 19.30 2.33
CA GLY A 192 -2.04 19.98 1.15
C GLY A 192 -2.51 19.03 0.04
N TYR A 193 -2.61 17.72 0.29
CA TYR A 193 -3.09 16.73 -0.65
C TYR A 193 -4.61 16.52 -0.55
N GLY A 194 -5.24 16.20 -1.66
CA GLY A 194 -6.65 15.85 -1.72
C GLY A 194 -6.90 14.33 -1.74
N PRO A 195 -8.16 13.88 -1.54
CA PRO A 195 -8.51 12.47 -1.52
C PRO A 195 -8.41 11.82 -2.91
N SER A 196 -7.63 10.73 -3.00
CA SER A 196 -7.59 9.85 -4.17
C SER A 196 -8.46 8.62 -3.96
N SER A 197 -9.18 8.21 -4.99
CA SER A 197 -10.13 7.09 -4.90
C SER A 197 -10.39 6.40 -6.24
N ASP A 198 -11.17 5.33 -6.17
CA ASP A 198 -11.71 4.61 -7.34
C ASP A 198 -10.62 4.09 -8.29
N MET A 199 -9.48 3.67 -7.73
CA MET A 199 -8.33 3.18 -8.52
C MET A 199 -8.40 1.67 -8.71
N VAL A 200 -8.00 1.22 -9.90
CA VAL A 200 -7.82 -0.19 -10.22
C VAL A 200 -6.37 -0.45 -10.65
N ILE A 201 -5.72 -1.41 -9.99
CA ILE A 201 -4.38 -1.88 -10.33
C ILE A 201 -4.47 -3.39 -10.55
N ARG A 202 -4.22 -3.86 -11.77
CA ARG A 202 -4.33 -5.29 -12.07
C ARG A 202 -3.33 -5.79 -13.10
N ASP A 203 -3.06 -7.10 -13.03
CA ASP A 203 -2.23 -7.82 -14.00
C ASP A 203 -0.86 -7.17 -14.24
N SER A 204 -0.31 -6.52 -13.20
CA SER A 204 0.90 -5.69 -13.29
C SER A 204 2.00 -6.17 -12.34
N LYS A 205 3.25 -5.74 -12.60
CA LYS A 205 4.42 -6.10 -11.79
C LYS A 205 5.03 -4.89 -11.11
N PHE A 206 5.38 -5.06 -9.83
CA PHE A 206 5.97 -4.02 -9.00
C PHE A 206 7.19 -4.58 -8.27
N HIS A 207 8.41 -4.14 -8.64
CA HIS A 207 9.61 -4.71 -8.03
C HIS A 207 10.77 -3.72 -7.83
N HIS A 208 11.62 -4.01 -6.87
CA HIS A 208 12.79 -3.18 -6.52
C HIS A 208 12.44 -1.72 -6.21
N MET A 209 11.19 -1.48 -5.82
CA MET A 209 10.70 -0.17 -5.43
C MET A 209 11.00 0.09 -3.95
N TRP A 210 10.98 1.35 -3.52
CA TRP A 210 11.06 1.65 -2.09
C TRP A 210 9.83 1.10 -1.36
N ARG A 211 8.63 1.47 -1.78
CA ARG A 211 7.35 0.83 -1.48
C ARG A 211 6.60 0.66 -2.79
N ALA A 212 6.14 -0.53 -3.08
CA ALA A 212 5.49 -0.72 -4.38
C ALA A 212 4.12 -0.06 -4.45
N PHE A 213 3.33 -0.17 -3.38
CA PHE A 213 2.08 0.55 -3.19
C PHE A 213 2.05 1.14 -1.78
N TYR A 214 1.75 2.42 -1.69
CA TYR A 214 1.53 3.12 -0.44
C TYR A 214 0.32 4.06 -0.57
N SER A 215 -0.50 4.14 0.48
CA SER A 215 -1.62 5.08 0.48
C SER A 215 -1.80 5.74 1.84
N THR A 216 -2.43 6.90 1.88
CA THR A 216 -2.77 7.64 3.09
C THR A 216 -4.19 8.17 2.97
N GLY A 217 -5.16 7.55 3.64
CA GLY A 217 -6.56 7.95 3.61
C GLY A 217 -7.24 7.83 2.24
N ALA A 218 -6.68 7.05 1.33
CA ALA A 218 -7.30 6.75 0.04
C ALA A 218 -8.41 5.68 0.22
N TYR A 219 -9.34 5.59 -0.72
CA TYR A 219 -10.46 4.67 -0.58
C TYR A 219 -10.97 4.14 -1.93
N ASN A 220 -11.73 3.05 -1.86
CA ASN A 220 -12.30 2.36 -3.01
C ASN A 220 -11.22 1.95 -4.04
N ILE A 221 -10.22 1.20 -3.56
CA ILE A 221 -9.06 0.76 -4.35
C ILE A 221 -9.15 -0.75 -4.60
N THR A 222 -8.87 -1.18 -5.81
CA THR A 222 -8.73 -2.59 -6.15
C THR A 222 -7.31 -2.88 -6.63
N ILE A 223 -6.65 -3.83 -5.97
CA ILE A 223 -5.34 -4.39 -6.36
C ILE A 223 -5.54 -5.88 -6.61
N ASP A 224 -5.61 -6.30 -7.88
CA ASP A 224 -5.99 -7.66 -8.26
C ASP A 224 -5.04 -8.30 -9.27
N GLY A 225 -4.60 -9.54 -9.02
CA GLY A 225 -3.80 -10.31 -9.96
C GLY A 225 -2.39 -9.78 -10.24
N ASN A 226 -1.81 -8.99 -9.36
CA ASN A 226 -0.49 -8.39 -9.56
C ASN A 226 0.64 -9.24 -8.97
N GLU A 227 1.87 -9.00 -9.42
CA GLU A 227 3.09 -9.52 -8.83
C GLU A 227 3.87 -8.41 -8.11
N PHE A 228 4.15 -8.59 -6.82
CA PHE A 228 4.94 -7.67 -5.99
C PHE A 228 6.16 -8.39 -5.43
N HIS A 229 7.38 -8.00 -5.87
CA HIS A 229 8.56 -8.72 -5.41
C HIS A 229 9.82 -7.88 -5.25
N HIS A 230 10.71 -8.32 -4.36
CA HIS A 230 12.02 -7.69 -4.13
C HIS A 230 11.93 -6.18 -3.84
N ASN A 231 10.81 -5.72 -3.28
CA ASN A 231 10.69 -4.33 -2.86
C ASN A 231 11.49 -4.11 -1.57
N LEU A 232 11.99 -2.90 -1.38
CA LEU A 232 12.99 -2.64 -0.33
C LEU A 232 12.38 -2.40 1.04
N ASN A 233 11.09 -2.04 1.11
CA ASN A 233 10.38 -1.85 2.37
C ASN A 233 9.11 -2.73 2.37
N TYR A 234 7.96 -2.23 1.93
CA TYR A 234 6.70 -2.98 1.91
C TYR A 234 6.24 -3.20 0.46
N ALA A 235 5.60 -4.34 0.21
CA ALA A 235 5.00 -4.58 -1.10
C ALA A 235 3.68 -3.79 -1.24
N VAL A 236 2.72 -4.02 -0.34
CA VAL A 236 1.42 -3.33 -0.33
C VAL A 236 1.20 -2.75 1.06
N ASP A 237 1.11 -1.42 1.17
CA ASP A 237 1.03 -0.69 2.44
C ASP A 237 -0.09 0.37 2.43
N PRO A 238 -1.37 0.00 2.50
CA PRO A 238 -2.42 0.92 2.89
C PRO A 238 -2.13 1.48 4.28
N HIS A 239 -2.30 2.79 4.46
CA HIS A 239 -1.88 3.46 5.67
C HIS A 239 -2.81 4.62 6.04
N SER A 240 -2.78 5.02 7.32
CA SER A 240 -3.39 6.27 7.84
C SER A 240 -4.82 6.51 7.34
N GLY A 241 -5.76 5.66 7.74
CA GLY A 241 -7.17 5.84 7.42
C GLY A 241 -7.57 5.39 6.01
N THR A 242 -6.73 4.66 5.28
CA THR A 242 -7.14 4.01 4.02
C THR A 242 -8.24 2.99 4.29
N HIS A 243 -9.29 3.00 3.48
CA HIS A 243 -10.46 2.14 3.69
C HIS A 243 -11.13 1.70 2.39
N ASP A 244 -12.06 0.75 2.46
CA ASP A 244 -12.80 0.22 1.31
C ASP A 244 -11.87 -0.27 0.19
N MET A 245 -11.01 -1.23 0.52
CA MET A 245 -9.99 -1.71 -0.40
C MET A 245 -10.04 -3.22 -0.59
N ASN A 246 -9.85 -3.67 -1.83
CA ASN A 246 -9.71 -5.08 -2.17
C ASN A 246 -8.28 -5.37 -2.63
N ILE A 247 -7.61 -6.31 -1.96
CA ILE A 247 -6.28 -6.83 -2.32
C ILE A 247 -6.44 -8.32 -2.60
N THR A 248 -6.58 -8.68 -3.88
CA THR A 248 -7.05 -10.01 -4.26
C THR A 248 -6.14 -10.67 -5.30
N ASN A 249 -5.97 -11.99 -5.19
CA ASN A 249 -5.28 -12.82 -6.18
C ASN A 249 -3.85 -12.39 -6.53
N ASN A 250 -3.16 -11.64 -5.68
CA ASN A 250 -1.82 -11.16 -5.94
C ASN A 250 -0.76 -12.21 -5.57
N TRP A 251 0.36 -12.20 -6.28
CA TRP A 251 1.56 -12.92 -5.91
C TRP A 251 2.56 -11.96 -5.26
N VAL A 252 2.78 -12.13 -3.95
CA VAL A 252 3.57 -11.18 -3.12
C VAL A 252 4.76 -11.92 -2.51
N HIS A 253 5.98 -11.68 -3.00
CA HIS A 253 7.11 -12.50 -2.59
C HIS A 253 8.44 -11.76 -2.48
N HIS A 254 9.33 -12.28 -1.62
CA HIS A 254 10.70 -11.75 -1.43
C HIS A 254 10.71 -10.26 -1.04
N ASN A 255 9.77 -9.82 -0.21
CA ASN A 255 9.75 -8.46 0.35
C ASN A 255 10.08 -8.52 1.86
N PRO A 256 10.47 -7.41 2.50
CA PRO A 256 10.57 -7.35 3.95
C PRO A 256 9.25 -7.65 4.66
N ILE A 257 8.15 -7.09 4.18
CA ILE A 257 6.77 -7.41 4.57
C ILE A 257 5.94 -7.51 3.31
N GLY A 258 5.07 -8.52 3.23
CA GLY A 258 4.18 -8.73 2.10
C GLY A 258 3.07 -7.68 2.06
N ILE A 259 1.91 -7.96 2.67
CA ILE A 259 0.78 -7.03 2.74
C ILE A 259 0.69 -6.51 4.18
N ILE A 260 0.75 -5.21 4.36
CA ILE A 260 0.56 -4.56 5.66
C ILE A 260 -0.50 -3.47 5.52
N CYS A 261 -1.45 -3.42 6.45
CA CYS A 261 -2.35 -2.29 6.59
C CYS A 261 -2.10 -1.62 7.94
N SER A 262 -1.87 -0.32 7.94
CA SER A 262 -1.30 0.37 9.10
C SER A 262 -2.02 1.66 9.43
N LEU A 263 -2.34 1.83 10.70
CA LEU A 263 -2.81 3.09 11.29
C LEU A 263 -4.21 3.50 10.82
N ASN A 264 -5.22 3.05 11.56
CA ASN A 264 -6.65 3.37 11.35
C ASN A 264 -7.21 2.93 9.98
N CYS A 265 -6.68 1.87 9.39
CA CYS A 265 -7.28 1.30 8.18
C CYS A 265 -8.52 0.48 8.53
N SER A 266 -9.51 0.46 7.64
CA SER A 266 -10.76 -0.31 7.85
C SER A 266 -11.37 -0.80 6.54
N ASN A 267 -12.22 -1.83 6.66
CA ASN A 267 -12.93 -2.42 5.53
C ASN A 267 -11.99 -2.82 4.37
N ILE A 268 -10.92 -3.53 4.71
CA ILE A 268 -9.93 -4.05 3.76
C ILE A 268 -10.15 -5.54 3.57
N LEU A 269 -10.34 -5.99 2.34
CA LEU A 269 -10.40 -7.40 1.98
C LEU A 269 -9.04 -7.85 1.41
N MET A 270 -8.43 -8.84 2.05
CA MET A 270 -7.23 -9.54 1.56
C MET A 270 -7.60 -10.99 1.25
N GLU A 271 -7.81 -11.32 -0.03
CA GLU A 271 -8.36 -12.61 -0.43
C GLU A 271 -7.59 -13.27 -1.57
N GLY A 272 -7.35 -14.58 -1.43
CA GLY A 272 -6.80 -15.39 -2.51
C GLY A 272 -5.36 -15.05 -2.90
N ASN A 273 -4.63 -14.31 -2.06
CA ASN A 273 -3.26 -13.94 -2.36
C ASN A 273 -2.30 -15.12 -2.09
N ASN A 274 -1.29 -15.26 -2.96
CA ASN A 274 -0.12 -16.11 -2.71
C ASN A 274 1.01 -15.25 -2.15
N VAL A 275 1.34 -15.44 -0.86
CA VAL A 275 2.26 -14.56 -0.11
C VAL A 275 3.43 -15.39 0.40
N GLU A 276 4.60 -15.32 -0.24
CA GLU A 276 5.68 -16.24 0.07
C GLU A 276 7.06 -15.59 0.20
N ASN A 277 7.92 -16.20 1.01
CA ASN A 277 9.31 -15.78 1.18
C ASN A 277 9.45 -14.30 1.58
N ASN A 278 8.49 -13.75 2.32
CA ASN A 278 8.60 -12.41 2.88
C ASN A 278 9.26 -12.48 4.26
N ILE A 279 10.20 -11.57 4.55
CA ILE A 279 11.13 -11.74 5.68
C ILE A 279 10.40 -11.73 7.02
N ARG A 280 9.60 -10.68 7.32
CA ARG A 280 9.00 -10.47 8.63
C ARG A 280 7.59 -11.05 8.73
N ALA A 281 6.72 -10.68 7.82
CA ALA A 281 5.33 -11.11 7.84
C ALA A 281 4.77 -11.33 6.45
N GLY A 282 3.88 -12.30 6.30
CA GLY A 282 3.06 -12.45 5.11
C GLY A 282 2.01 -11.35 5.05
N ILE A 283 1.09 -11.35 6.03
CA ILE A 283 0.01 -10.35 6.17
C ILE A 283 0.09 -9.71 7.56
N PHE A 284 -0.12 -8.38 7.63
CA PHE A 284 0.03 -7.64 8.87
C PHE A 284 -1.09 -6.60 9.06
N PHE A 285 -1.99 -6.85 10.02
CA PHE A 285 -2.95 -5.90 10.56
C PHE A 285 -2.25 -5.06 11.63
N SER A 286 -2.10 -3.76 11.43
CA SER A 286 -1.24 -2.95 12.29
C SER A 286 -1.86 -1.63 12.73
N ARG A 287 -1.82 -1.37 14.02
CA ARG A 287 -2.14 -0.08 14.63
C ARG A 287 -3.56 0.42 14.31
N ASN A 288 -4.52 -0.15 15.02
CA ASN A 288 -5.94 0.21 14.94
C ASN A 288 -6.57 -0.08 13.56
N MET A 289 -6.20 -1.20 12.95
CA MET A 289 -6.92 -1.73 11.80
C MET A 289 -8.16 -2.48 12.27
N SER A 290 -9.31 -2.22 11.66
CA SER A 290 -10.59 -2.83 12.06
C SER A 290 -11.44 -3.24 10.87
N ASP A 291 -12.49 -4.02 11.16
CA ASP A 291 -13.56 -4.40 10.22
C ASP A 291 -13.04 -4.94 8.89
N SER A 292 -11.92 -5.66 8.95
CA SER A 292 -11.16 -6.12 7.79
C SER A 292 -11.04 -7.63 7.75
N ILE A 293 -10.79 -8.17 6.56
CA ILE A 293 -10.87 -9.60 6.30
C ILE A 293 -9.58 -10.09 5.64
N ALA A 294 -8.97 -11.16 6.19
CA ALA A 294 -7.97 -11.96 5.48
C ALA A 294 -8.49 -13.38 5.31
N ARG A 295 -8.73 -13.82 4.08
CA ARG A 295 -9.28 -15.15 3.80
C ARG A 295 -8.71 -15.80 2.54
N ASN A 296 -8.72 -17.13 2.52
CA ASN A 296 -8.31 -17.92 1.35
C ASN A 296 -6.89 -17.59 0.86
N ASN A 297 -6.01 -17.03 1.71
CA ASN A 297 -4.65 -16.73 1.33
C ASN A 297 -3.74 -17.94 1.55
N GLN A 298 -2.75 -18.11 0.69
CA GLN A 298 -1.67 -19.08 0.83
C GLN A 298 -0.42 -18.32 1.30
N ILE A 299 0.05 -18.60 2.52
CA ILE A 299 1.18 -17.89 3.12
C ILE A 299 2.29 -18.90 3.40
N TYR A 300 3.47 -18.66 2.84
CA TYR A 300 4.60 -19.59 2.94
C TYR A 300 5.90 -18.87 3.33
N ASN A 301 6.64 -19.44 4.27
CA ASN A 301 8.00 -19.04 4.63
C ASN A 301 8.14 -17.54 4.96
N ALA A 302 7.56 -17.13 6.08
CA ALA A 302 7.75 -15.82 6.71
C ALA A 302 8.21 -16.01 8.16
N THR A 303 8.65 -14.97 8.87
CA THR A 303 8.86 -15.06 10.31
C THR A 303 7.56 -15.30 11.02
N SER A 304 6.53 -14.50 10.75
CA SER A 304 5.15 -14.76 11.16
C SER A 304 4.24 -14.78 9.94
N GLY A 305 3.33 -15.74 9.84
CA GLY A 305 2.41 -15.86 8.73
C GLY A 305 1.46 -14.66 8.69
N ILE A 306 0.63 -14.51 9.71
CA ILE A 306 -0.27 -13.36 9.91
C ILE A 306 0.03 -12.71 11.26
N ILE A 307 0.17 -11.39 11.28
CA ILE A 307 0.29 -10.59 12.51
C ILE A 307 -0.95 -9.72 12.66
N VAL A 308 -1.53 -9.72 13.86
CA VAL A 308 -2.55 -8.76 14.29
C VAL A 308 -1.97 -7.99 15.47
N SER A 309 -1.62 -6.74 15.26
CA SER A 309 -1.03 -5.88 16.28
C SER A 309 -1.89 -4.65 16.51
N GLU A 310 -2.31 -4.41 17.75
CA GLU A 310 -3.10 -3.24 18.13
C GLU A 310 -4.33 -3.05 17.20
N SER A 311 -5.01 -4.14 16.83
CA SER A 311 -6.06 -4.15 15.81
C SER A 311 -7.19 -5.06 16.23
N SER A 312 -8.44 -4.69 15.97
CA SER A 312 -9.61 -5.36 16.52
C SER A 312 -10.75 -5.52 15.51
N ASN A 313 -11.72 -6.37 15.84
CA ASN A 313 -12.91 -6.66 15.03
C ASN A 313 -12.58 -7.15 13.60
N ASN A 314 -11.48 -7.88 13.42
CA ASN A 314 -11.09 -8.42 12.12
C ASN A 314 -11.44 -9.91 11.99
N LEU A 315 -11.64 -10.36 10.76
CA LEU A 315 -11.91 -11.74 10.41
C LEU A 315 -10.73 -12.36 9.68
N ILE A 316 -10.21 -13.47 10.20
CA ILE A 316 -9.05 -14.18 9.64
C ILE A 316 -9.44 -15.65 9.47
N TYR A 317 -9.74 -16.08 8.25
CA TYR A 317 -10.28 -17.40 8.06
C TYR A 317 -9.93 -18.06 6.72
N ASP A 318 -10.03 -19.38 6.69
CA ASP A 318 -9.74 -20.22 5.50
C ASP A 318 -8.35 -19.93 4.88
N ASN A 319 -7.38 -19.44 5.69
CA ASN A 319 -6.01 -19.26 5.23
C ASN A 319 -5.19 -20.52 5.46
N THR A 320 -4.23 -20.78 4.57
CA THR A 320 -3.19 -21.79 4.78
C THR A 320 -1.87 -21.09 5.04
N ILE A 321 -1.27 -21.38 6.20
CA ILE A 321 0.00 -20.80 6.63
C ILE A 321 0.99 -21.95 6.80
N GLU A 322 2.09 -21.92 6.07
CA GLU A 322 3.10 -22.98 6.10
C GLU A 322 4.51 -22.41 6.32
N ALA A 323 5.29 -23.13 7.12
CA ALA A 323 6.71 -22.85 7.35
C ALA A 323 6.98 -21.45 7.94
N ALA A 324 6.10 -20.94 8.80
CA ALA A 324 6.40 -19.76 9.59
C ALA A 324 7.52 -20.08 10.61
N THR A 325 8.61 -19.30 10.56
CA THR A 325 9.79 -19.61 11.38
C THR A 325 9.61 -19.27 12.85
N SER A 326 8.62 -18.46 13.19
CA SER A 326 8.20 -18.13 14.57
C SER A 326 6.73 -18.51 14.77
N GLU A 327 5.77 -17.69 14.36
CA GLU A 327 4.35 -17.97 14.58
C GLU A 327 3.57 -18.12 13.26
N GLY A 328 2.64 -19.07 13.23
CA GLY A 328 1.63 -19.09 12.18
C GLY A 328 0.79 -17.81 12.25
N ILE A 329 0.18 -17.52 13.41
CA ILE A 329 -0.56 -16.29 13.69
C ILE A 329 -0.06 -15.68 15.00
N LEU A 330 0.22 -14.36 14.98
CA LEU A 330 0.61 -13.58 16.16
C LEU A 330 -0.46 -12.53 16.47
N LEU A 331 -1.11 -12.63 17.62
CA LEU A 331 -2.02 -11.65 18.20
C LEU A 331 -1.25 -10.85 19.24
N PHE A 332 -1.01 -9.56 19.02
CA PHE A 332 0.04 -8.89 19.79
C PHE A 332 -0.24 -7.43 20.06
N ASN A 333 -0.03 -7.01 21.31
CA ASN A 333 0.08 -5.62 21.67
C ASN A 333 1.52 -5.29 22.11
N PRO A 334 2.27 -4.40 21.44
CA PRO A 334 3.65 -4.09 21.80
C PRO A 334 3.78 -3.25 23.07
N SER A 335 2.76 -2.50 23.47
CA SER A 335 2.77 -1.59 24.62
C SER A 335 2.12 -2.22 25.84
N GLU A 336 2.62 -1.88 27.03
CA GLU A 336 1.92 -2.12 28.30
C GLU A 336 0.92 -1.00 28.64
N GLN A 337 0.89 0.05 27.84
CA GLN A 337 -0.01 1.19 27.98
C GLN A 337 -1.09 1.10 26.91
N ASP A 338 -2.29 1.05 27.32
CA ASP A 338 -3.58 0.71 26.76
C ASP A 338 -4.04 1.37 25.43
N ASP A 339 -3.20 1.73 24.51
CA ASP A 339 -3.63 2.35 23.27
C ASP A 339 -3.68 1.34 22.11
N GLY A 340 -4.80 0.63 22.00
CA GLY A 340 -5.10 -0.29 20.91
C GLY A 340 -4.73 -1.73 21.21
N LEU A 341 -5.67 -2.49 21.78
CA LEU A 341 -5.51 -3.92 22.06
C LEU A 341 -5.74 -4.75 20.79
N ALA A 342 -5.00 -5.85 20.63
CA ALA A 342 -5.35 -6.90 19.70
C ALA A 342 -6.51 -7.71 20.31
N GLU A 343 -7.75 -7.26 20.09
CA GLU A 343 -8.95 -7.80 20.75
C GLU A 343 -10.11 -8.02 19.80
N ASP A 344 -11.08 -8.83 20.21
CA ASP A 344 -12.32 -9.08 19.48
C ASP A 344 -12.11 -9.53 18.02
N ASN A 345 -10.97 -10.14 17.69
CA ASN A 345 -10.75 -10.72 16.38
C ASN A 345 -11.27 -12.15 16.33
N LEU A 346 -11.88 -12.51 15.21
CA LEU A 346 -12.33 -13.88 14.96
C LEU A 346 -11.39 -14.58 13.97
N VAL A 347 -10.72 -15.62 14.47
CA VAL A 347 -9.76 -16.45 13.71
C VAL A 347 -10.34 -17.84 13.59
N TYR A 348 -10.72 -18.27 12.36
CA TYR A 348 -11.38 -19.57 12.24
C TYR A 348 -11.03 -20.30 10.93
N ASN A 349 -11.17 -21.62 10.95
CA ASN A 349 -10.91 -22.52 9.81
C ASN A 349 -9.52 -22.32 9.17
N ASN A 350 -8.54 -21.78 9.86
CA ASN A 350 -7.20 -21.66 9.32
C ASN A 350 -6.42 -22.96 9.45
N THR A 351 -5.54 -23.22 8.50
CA THR A 351 -4.60 -24.35 8.54
C THR A 351 -3.19 -23.83 8.74
N ILE A 352 -2.53 -24.27 9.81
CA ILE A 352 -1.16 -23.86 10.18
C ILE A 352 -0.25 -25.08 10.18
N LEU A 353 0.73 -25.07 9.27
CA LEU A 353 1.59 -26.21 9.00
C LEU A 353 3.06 -25.86 9.24
N SER A 354 3.80 -26.80 9.83
CA SER A 354 5.27 -26.75 9.91
C SER A 354 5.83 -25.43 10.49
N SER A 355 5.13 -24.84 11.44
CA SER A 355 5.52 -23.58 12.10
C SER A 355 6.13 -23.86 13.48
N ALA A 356 6.90 -22.92 14.03
CA ALA A 356 7.45 -23.07 15.35
C ALA A 356 6.33 -23.03 16.41
N THR A 357 5.50 -22.01 16.38
CA THR A 357 4.28 -21.88 17.17
C THR A 357 3.07 -21.74 16.24
N GLY A 358 1.96 -22.37 16.59
CA GLY A 358 0.72 -22.23 15.83
C GLY A 358 0.16 -20.80 15.97
N ILE A 359 -0.43 -20.48 17.11
CA ILE A 359 -0.95 -19.14 17.43
C ILE A 359 -0.29 -18.64 18.72
N ASN A 360 0.26 -17.43 18.69
CA ASN A 360 0.81 -16.75 19.86
C ASN A 360 -0.05 -15.54 20.22
N ALA A 361 -0.55 -15.50 21.44
CA ALA A 361 -1.29 -14.38 22.02
C ALA A 361 -0.42 -13.67 23.07
N THR A 362 -0.09 -12.41 22.85
CA THR A 362 0.75 -11.62 23.75
C THR A 362 0.10 -10.28 24.05
N ARG A 363 -0.37 -10.06 25.27
CA ARG A 363 -1.16 -8.88 25.66
C ARG A 363 -2.35 -8.64 24.73
N SER A 364 -3.03 -9.70 24.37
CA SER A 364 -4.20 -9.65 23.50
C SER A 364 -5.39 -10.28 24.21
N HIS A 365 -6.60 -9.76 23.98
CA HIS A 365 -7.76 -10.12 24.76
C HIS A 365 -8.96 -10.48 23.89
N ASP A 366 -9.81 -11.35 24.42
CA ASP A 366 -11.14 -11.67 23.91
C ASP A 366 -11.19 -12.08 22.41
N ASN A 367 -10.05 -12.55 21.88
CA ASN A 367 -9.99 -13.11 20.55
C ASN A 367 -10.59 -14.52 20.53
N ILE A 368 -11.37 -14.81 19.51
CA ILE A 368 -12.02 -16.09 19.31
C ILE A 368 -11.25 -16.90 18.27
N LEU A 369 -10.81 -18.11 18.69
CA LEU A 369 -10.07 -19.03 17.85
C LEU A 369 -10.90 -20.27 17.62
N GLU A 370 -11.34 -20.54 16.38
CA GLU A 370 -12.27 -21.61 16.09
C GLU A 370 -11.77 -22.51 14.96
N ASN A 371 -11.82 -23.82 15.19
CA ASN A 371 -11.60 -24.83 14.13
C ASN A 371 -10.24 -24.66 13.41
N ILE A 372 -9.16 -24.49 14.17
CA ILE A 372 -7.82 -24.31 13.62
C ILE A 372 -7.17 -25.68 13.43
N LEU A 373 -6.71 -25.97 12.23
CA LEU A 373 -5.97 -27.20 11.95
C LEU A 373 -4.46 -26.96 12.09
N PHE A 374 -3.84 -27.68 13.00
CA PHE A 374 -2.40 -27.67 13.18
C PHE A 374 -1.75 -28.95 12.68
N SER A 375 -0.57 -28.85 12.07
CA SER A 375 0.27 -29.99 11.74
C SER A 375 1.75 -29.65 11.79
N ASN A 376 2.55 -30.53 12.38
CA ASN A 376 4.01 -30.36 12.52
C ASN A 376 4.42 -29.05 13.23
N ILE A 377 3.69 -28.66 14.27
CA ILE A 377 4.07 -27.54 15.12
C ILE A 377 5.18 -28.00 16.07
N THR A 378 6.31 -27.26 16.10
CA THR A 378 7.50 -27.74 16.79
C THR A 378 7.59 -27.30 18.26
N SER A 379 6.85 -26.27 18.67
CA SER A 379 6.81 -25.78 20.06
C SER A 379 5.43 -25.99 20.69
N SER A 380 4.44 -25.16 20.34
CA SER A 380 3.09 -25.26 20.89
C SER A 380 2.06 -24.79 19.84
N GLU A 381 0.88 -25.43 19.88
CA GLU A 381 -0.24 -25.00 19.03
C GLU A 381 -0.73 -23.62 19.45
N TYR A 382 -0.90 -23.42 20.76
CA TYR A 382 -1.24 -22.14 21.34
C TYR A 382 -0.19 -21.72 22.38
N LEU A 383 0.24 -20.46 22.32
CA LEU A 383 1.17 -19.86 23.28
C LEU A 383 0.56 -18.57 23.82
N LEU A 384 0.38 -18.48 25.14
CA LEU A 384 -0.13 -17.30 25.80
C LEU A 384 0.96 -16.61 26.61
N ASN A 385 1.08 -15.30 26.43
CA ASN A 385 2.07 -14.48 27.11
C ASN A 385 1.46 -13.21 27.69
N ARG A 386 1.94 -12.79 28.86
CA ARG A 386 1.80 -11.44 29.39
C ARG A 386 0.36 -10.94 29.48
N ASN A 387 -0.47 -11.61 30.28
CA ASN A 387 -1.85 -11.23 30.51
C ASN A 387 -2.68 -11.23 29.21
N SER A 388 -2.82 -12.38 28.59
CA SER A 388 -3.64 -12.57 27.39
C SER A 388 -4.88 -13.39 27.71
N SER A 389 -5.97 -13.12 27.00
CA SER A 389 -7.16 -13.96 27.02
C SER A 389 -7.57 -14.40 25.62
N ILE A 390 -7.91 -15.67 25.47
CA ILE A 390 -8.43 -16.25 24.23
C ILE A 390 -9.61 -17.16 24.53
N ILE A 391 -10.51 -17.24 23.56
CA ILE A 391 -11.62 -18.19 23.58
C ILE A 391 -11.35 -19.20 22.46
N ILE A 392 -11.17 -20.46 22.84
CA ILE A 392 -10.97 -21.56 21.88
C ILE A 392 -12.29 -22.30 21.70
N VAL A 393 -12.73 -22.39 20.46
CA VAL A 393 -13.92 -23.15 20.08
C VAL A 393 -13.49 -24.33 19.23
N ASP A 394 -13.52 -25.53 19.80
CA ASP A 394 -13.09 -26.76 19.11
C ASP A 394 -13.98 -27.94 19.48
N ARG A 395 -14.05 -28.94 18.59
CA ARG A 395 -14.77 -30.19 18.80
C ARG A 395 -13.91 -31.29 19.42
N ASP A 396 -12.60 -31.18 19.35
CA ASP A 396 -11.65 -32.24 19.74
C ASP A 396 -10.69 -31.72 20.83
N PHE A 397 -11.22 -31.55 22.06
CA PHE A 397 -10.51 -30.99 23.21
C PHE A 397 -9.31 -31.81 23.70
N ASP A 398 -9.22 -33.09 23.32
CA ASP A 398 -8.31 -34.05 23.96
C ASP A 398 -6.83 -33.82 23.60
N ASN A 399 -6.52 -32.93 22.65
CA ASN A 399 -5.17 -32.75 22.11
C ASN A 399 -4.69 -31.27 21.97
N VAL A 400 -5.36 -30.30 22.59
CA VAL A 400 -4.94 -28.89 22.50
C VAL A 400 -3.69 -28.64 23.34
N SER A 401 -2.57 -28.32 22.68
CA SER A 401 -1.30 -27.98 23.34
C SER A 401 -1.23 -26.50 23.67
N ILE A 402 -1.40 -26.14 24.93
CA ILE A 402 -1.32 -24.76 25.42
C ILE A 402 -0.06 -24.61 26.27
N ALA A 403 0.76 -23.62 25.95
CA ALA A 403 1.93 -23.24 26.73
C ALA A 403 1.83 -21.79 27.24
N GLU A 404 2.33 -21.56 28.44
CA GLU A 404 2.52 -20.23 29.00
C GLU A 404 3.99 -19.79 28.84
N GLY A 405 4.20 -18.60 28.30
CA GLY A 405 5.51 -17.99 28.11
C GLY A 405 5.73 -16.80 29.05
N GLY A 406 6.83 -16.82 29.80
CA GLY A 406 7.24 -15.71 30.68
C GLY A 406 6.70 -15.76 32.10
N PRO A 407 6.93 -14.73 32.95
CA PRO A 407 6.35 -14.65 34.27
C PRO A 407 4.83 -14.58 34.11
N ALA A 408 4.16 -15.63 34.55
CA ALA A 408 2.72 -15.77 34.41
C ALA A 408 2.00 -14.66 35.18
N THR A 409 1.20 -13.91 34.45
CA THR A 409 0.26 -12.97 35.03
C THR A 409 -1.07 -13.21 34.31
N ASP A 410 -2.01 -13.77 35.01
CA ASP A 410 -3.45 -13.82 34.68
C ASP A 410 -3.86 -14.12 33.20
N ASN A 411 -3.15 -15.03 32.53
CA ASN A 411 -3.63 -15.55 31.25
C ASN A 411 -4.95 -16.32 31.45
N LEU A 412 -5.89 -16.09 30.54
CA LEU A 412 -7.20 -16.74 30.57
C LEU A 412 -7.44 -17.49 29.25
N VAL A 413 -7.74 -18.77 29.35
CA VAL A 413 -8.25 -19.55 28.22
C VAL A 413 -9.66 -20.01 28.56
N GLU A 414 -10.60 -19.64 27.73
CA GLU A 414 -11.95 -20.16 27.75
C GLU A 414 -12.10 -21.17 26.62
N ILE A 415 -12.54 -22.39 26.93
CA ILE A 415 -12.75 -23.43 25.92
C ILE A 415 -14.25 -23.70 25.85
N VAL A 416 -14.79 -23.59 24.64
CA VAL A 416 -16.23 -23.75 24.37
C VAL A 416 -16.45 -24.90 23.39
N ASP A 417 -17.36 -25.81 23.72
CA ASP A 417 -17.76 -26.87 22.80
C ASP A 417 -18.53 -26.29 21.61
N SER A 418 -18.05 -26.57 20.40
CA SER A 418 -18.66 -26.07 19.15
C SER A 418 -20.11 -26.52 18.91
N GLY A 419 -20.62 -27.51 19.70
CA GLY A 419 -22.02 -27.92 19.70
C GLY A 419 -22.99 -26.88 20.28
N THR A 420 -22.47 -25.85 20.96
CA THR A 420 -23.25 -24.82 21.68
C THR A 420 -23.33 -23.46 21.00
N ILE A 421 -22.79 -23.34 19.78
CA ILE A 421 -22.77 -22.05 19.08
C ILE A 421 -24.07 -21.86 18.28
N GLU A 422 -24.89 -20.90 18.65
CA GLU A 422 -25.97 -20.39 17.80
C GLU A 422 -25.53 -19.11 17.07
N VAL A 423 -25.57 -19.14 15.75
CA VAL A 423 -25.43 -17.93 14.91
C VAL A 423 -26.78 -17.21 14.95
N THR A 424 -26.89 -16.12 15.69
CA THR A 424 -28.17 -15.45 15.94
C THR A 424 -28.47 -14.30 14.99
N GLU A 425 -27.46 -13.64 14.43
CA GLU A 425 -27.66 -12.53 13.47
C GLU A 425 -26.51 -12.44 12.45
N ILE A 426 -26.84 -11.94 11.28
CA ILE A 426 -25.87 -11.56 10.25
C ILE A 426 -25.99 -10.04 10.13
N ASN A 427 -24.90 -9.31 10.38
CA ASN A 427 -24.90 -7.86 10.24
C ASN A 427 -25.03 -7.42 8.76
N ASP A 428 -25.24 -6.13 8.53
CA ASP A 428 -25.44 -5.56 7.18
C ASP A 428 -24.27 -5.84 6.19
N GLN A 429 -23.12 -6.31 6.70
CA GLN A 429 -21.95 -6.69 5.91
C GLN A 429 -21.84 -8.20 5.66
N GLY A 430 -22.81 -8.98 6.11
CA GLY A 430 -22.81 -10.44 5.97
C GLY A 430 -21.93 -11.15 7.01
N ILE A 431 -21.53 -10.48 8.08
CA ILE A 431 -20.72 -11.03 9.17
C ILE A 431 -21.64 -11.63 10.23
N PRO A 432 -21.48 -12.89 10.62
CA PRO A 432 -22.29 -13.51 11.67
C PRO A 432 -21.96 -12.89 13.03
N GLU A 433 -22.93 -12.31 13.69
CA GLU A 433 -22.87 -12.04 15.13
C GLU A 433 -23.05 -13.35 15.88
N ARG A 434 -22.06 -13.73 16.68
CA ARG A 434 -22.06 -15.00 17.42
C ARG A 434 -22.24 -14.75 18.90
N ASN A 435 -23.29 -15.34 19.47
CA ASN A 435 -23.46 -15.42 20.91
C ASN A 435 -23.13 -16.84 21.39
N PHE A 436 -22.22 -16.97 22.34
CA PHE A 436 -21.80 -18.24 22.89
C PHE A 436 -22.60 -18.55 24.17
N TYR A 437 -23.36 -19.64 24.13
CA TYR A 437 -24.04 -20.17 25.31
C TYR A 437 -23.75 -21.67 25.43
N ASN A 438 -23.46 -22.14 26.64
CA ASN A 438 -23.50 -23.57 26.91
C ASN A 438 -24.94 -24.04 27.13
N THR A 439 -25.18 -25.36 27.20
CA THR A 439 -26.50 -25.95 27.46
C THR A 439 -27.16 -25.49 28.75
N ASP A 440 -26.41 -24.85 29.66
CA ASP A 440 -26.86 -24.35 30.95
C ASP A 440 -26.84 -22.80 31.05
N ASN A 441 -26.63 -22.10 29.92
CA ASN A 441 -26.51 -20.63 29.83
C ASN A 441 -25.37 -20.01 30.66
N GLU A 442 -24.34 -20.78 31.00
CA GLU A 442 -23.13 -20.26 31.67
C GLU A 442 -21.92 -20.53 30.81
N PRO A 443 -21.03 -19.55 30.57
CA PRO A 443 -19.78 -19.76 29.83
C PRO A 443 -18.88 -20.74 30.61
N TYR A 444 -18.35 -21.74 29.94
CA TYR A 444 -17.38 -22.66 30.53
C TYR A 444 -16.03 -21.94 30.59
N ARG A 445 -15.66 -21.42 31.78
CA ARG A 445 -14.41 -20.70 32.04
C ARG A 445 -13.45 -21.53 32.85
N LYS A 446 -12.27 -21.81 32.31
CA LYS A 446 -11.18 -22.38 33.06
C LYS A 446 -10.06 -21.35 33.20
N ARG A 447 -9.83 -20.87 34.42
CA ARG A 447 -8.70 -19.99 34.73
C ARG A 447 -7.43 -20.81 34.88
N LEU A 448 -6.37 -20.48 34.15
CA LEU A 448 -5.05 -21.06 34.36
C LEU A 448 -4.40 -20.37 35.54
N SER A 449 -3.92 -21.16 36.49
CA SER A 449 -3.06 -20.70 37.58
C SER A 449 -1.60 -21.06 37.28
N ASN A 450 -0.67 -20.25 37.75
CA ASN A 450 0.77 -20.44 37.56
C ASN A 450 1.22 -21.92 37.72
N GLY A 451 1.67 -22.52 36.63
CA GLY A 451 2.27 -23.86 36.60
C GLY A 451 1.36 -24.99 36.10
N ASP A 452 0.16 -24.72 35.66
CA ASP A 452 -0.71 -25.75 35.11
C ASP A 452 -0.39 -26.01 33.63
N ASN A 453 0.31 -27.08 33.34
CA ASN A 453 0.24 -27.68 32.00
C ASN A 453 -1.13 -28.35 31.90
N ILE A 454 -1.99 -27.79 31.03
CA ILE A 454 -3.28 -28.42 30.77
C ILE A 454 -3.03 -29.57 29.79
N ILE A 455 -2.88 -30.79 30.35
CA ILE A 455 -3.29 -31.97 29.60
C ILE A 455 -4.79 -32.08 29.88
N ALA A 456 -5.63 -31.81 28.89
CA ALA A 456 -7.05 -32.04 29.02
C ALA A 456 -7.26 -33.56 29.28
N ASN A 457 -7.61 -33.93 30.49
CA ASN A 457 -8.10 -35.24 30.78
C ASN A 457 -9.61 -35.24 30.72
N SER A 458 -10.12 -36.14 29.87
CA SER A 458 -11.52 -36.49 29.62
C SER A 458 -12.42 -36.44 30.85
#